data_792b1579dea5f71d1d9d037a570323e2
#
_entry.id   792b1579dea5f71d1d9d037a570323e2
#
_cell.length_a   1.000
_cell.length_b   1.000
_cell.length_c   1.000
_cell.angle_alpha   90.00
_cell.angle_beta   90.00
_cell.angle_gamma   90.00
#
_symmetry.space_group_name_H-M   'P 1'
#
loop_
_entity.id
_entity.type
_entity.pdbx_description
1 polymer ?
#
loop_
_entity_poly.entity_id
_entity_poly.type
_entity_poly.pdbx_seq_one_letter_code
_entity_poly.pdbx_strand_id
1 'polypeptide(L)'
;MSYLSLTLSLSFVGLAMFISLWQHLKLEKDLLVGTVRSFIQLTAVGYVLKFIFELAGWQYVTPMLAVMVLVAGQNAARRGEGLPGAFRLATLAIAVAEAVTLGMLVGLGIIPFTPQYVIPISGMVIGNAMVASGLTLNRLRAEVAAQRPGILAALALGGTSRQAAEPALKAAVKAGMIPTVDSMKTVGLVQLPGMMTGQIIAGASPVEAVKYQILVLFML
;
A
#
# COMPACT_ATOMS: atom_id res chain seq x y z
N MET A 1 10.47 19.02 15.30
CA MET A 1 9.37 19.86 14.82
C MET A 1 8.62 20.45 16.01
N SER A 2 8.25 21.74 15.95
CA SER A 2 7.42 22.39 16.99
C SER A 2 5.95 22.00 16.81
N TYR A 3 5.21 21.92 17.93
CA TYR A 3 3.75 21.72 17.88
C TYR A 3 3.04 22.81 17.06
N LEU A 4 3.58 24.03 17.07
CA LEU A 4 3.10 25.15 16.24
C LEU A 4 3.21 24.84 14.74
N SER A 5 4.32 24.25 14.30
CA SER A 5 4.49 23.86 12.87
C SER A 5 3.51 22.76 12.46
N LEU A 6 3.20 21.85 13.39
CA LEU A 6 2.23 20.78 13.14
C LEU A 6 0.80 21.34 13.02
N THR A 7 0.42 22.30 13.90
CA THR A 7 -0.90 22.93 13.79
C THR A 7 -1.03 23.80 12.54
N LEU A 8 0.05 24.50 12.15
CA LEU A 8 0.06 25.26 10.89
C LEU A 8 -0.09 24.34 9.65
N SER A 9 0.39 23.10 9.72
CA SER A 9 0.18 22.15 8.60
C SER A 9 -1.29 21.79 8.35
N LEU A 10 -2.18 21.96 9.34
CA LEU A 10 -3.62 21.79 9.16
C LEU A 10 -4.22 22.81 8.18
N SER A 11 -3.54 23.95 7.94
CA SER A 11 -3.97 24.91 6.90
C SER A 11 -4.05 24.29 5.52
N PHE A 12 -3.20 23.32 5.18
CA PHE A 12 -3.29 22.60 3.90
C PHE A 12 -4.57 21.77 3.80
N VAL A 13 -5.01 21.14 4.91
CA VAL A 13 -6.29 20.45 4.97
C VAL A 13 -7.44 21.43 4.84
N GLY A 14 -7.37 22.57 5.53
CA GLY A 14 -8.34 23.66 5.39
C GLY A 14 -8.47 24.18 3.96
N LEU A 15 -7.34 24.34 3.26
CA LEU A 15 -7.32 24.72 1.84
C LEU A 15 -7.99 23.66 0.96
N ALA A 16 -7.68 22.38 1.17
CA ALA A 16 -8.32 21.29 0.43
C ALA A 16 -9.83 21.23 0.67
N MET A 17 -10.26 21.44 1.92
CA MET A 17 -11.69 21.51 2.26
C MET A 17 -12.37 22.72 1.60
N PHE A 18 -11.72 23.88 1.59
CA PHE A 18 -12.22 25.07 0.91
C PHE A 18 -12.40 24.84 -0.59
N ILE A 19 -11.43 24.21 -1.26
CA ILE A 19 -11.53 23.86 -2.69
C ILE A 19 -12.67 22.86 -2.93
N SER A 20 -12.82 21.86 -2.03
CA SER A 20 -13.92 20.88 -2.14
C SER A 20 -15.29 21.56 -2.04
N LEU A 21 -15.46 22.50 -1.11
CA LEU A 21 -16.69 23.29 -0.98
C LEU A 21 -16.95 24.16 -2.22
N TRP A 22 -15.93 24.85 -2.69
CA TRP A 22 -16.04 25.73 -3.85
C TRP A 22 -16.39 24.97 -5.13
N GLN A 23 -15.80 23.80 -5.32
CA GLN A 23 -16.06 22.95 -6.50
C GLN A 23 -17.24 21.98 -6.31
N HIS A 24 -17.93 22.03 -5.16
CA HIS A 24 -19.06 21.14 -4.83
C HIS A 24 -18.72 19.65 -4.93
N LEU A 25 -17.47 19.25 -4.59
CA LEU A 25 -16.99 17.88 -4.69
C LEU A 25 -17.54 16.95 -3.62
N LYS A 26 -18.10 17.50 -2.53
CA LYS A 26 -18.70 16.77 -1.40
C LYS A 26 -17.69 15.84 -0.68
N LEU A 27 -16.40 16.23 -0.64
CA LEU A 27 -15.32 15.46 -0.01
C LEU A 27 -14.96 15.93 1.40
N GLU A 28 -15.64 16.98 1.92
CA GLU A 28 -15.30 17.64 3.19
C GLU A 28 -15.33 16.67 4.37
N LYS A 29 -16.37 15.83 4.43
CA LYS A 29 -16.54 14.83 5.47
C LYS A 29 -15.44 13.78 5.43
N ASP A 30 -15.10 13.30 4.25
CA ASP A 30 -14.05 12.30 4.08
C ASP A 30 -12.67 12.86 4.40
N LEU A 31 -12.40 14.11 4.01
CA LEU A 31 -11.17 14.83 4.35
C LEU A 31 -11.04 15.03 5.87
N LEU A 32 -12.11 15.48 6.53
CA LEU A 32 -12.10 15.69 7.98
C LEU A 32 -11.90 14.37 8.74
N VAL A 33 -12.71 13.35 8.41
CA VAL A 33 -12.61 12.02 9.04
C VAL A 33 -11.24 11.41 8.76
N GLY A 34 -10.73 11.52 7.53
CA GLY A 34 -9.41 11.03 7.14
C GLY A 34 -8.29 11.72 7.95
N THR A 35 -8.36 13.04 8.11
CA THR A 35 -7.36 13.81 8.87
C THR A 35 -7.35 13.44 10.35
N VAL A 36 -8.51 13.40 11.00
CA VAL A 36 -8.62 13.03 12.41
C VAL A 36 -8.15 11.58 12.63
N ARG A 37 -8.60 10.68 11.77
CA ARG A 37 -8.22 9.27 11.84
C ARG A 37 -6.73 9.07 11.64
N SER A 38 -6.11 9.71 10.65
CA SER A 38 -4.67 9.59 10.38
C SER A 38 -3.84 10.15 11.55
N PHE A 39 -4.25 11.27 12.13
CA PHE A 39 -3.58 11.84 13.31
C PHE A 39 -3.60 10.88 14.50
N ILE A 40 -4.79 10.33 14.84
CA ILE A 40 -4.93 9.38 15.94
C ILE A 40 -4.13 8.10 15.66
N GLN A 41 -4.24 7.54 14.44
CA GLN A 41 -3.55 6.31 14.07
C GLN A 41 -2.03 6.47 14.10
N LEU A 42 -1.48 7.55 13.54
CA LEU A 42 -0.04 7.79 13.53
C LEU A 42 0.50 7.99 14.95
N THR A 43 -0.23 8.73 15.78
CA THR A 43 0.15 8.92 17.19
C THR A 43 0.15 7.58 17.93
N ALA A 44 -0.92 6.79 17.82
CA ALA A 44 -1.03 5.49 18.46
C ALA A 44 0.08 4.52 17.99
N VAL A 45 0.32 4.44 16.66
CA VAL A 45 1.38 3.61 16.09
C VAL A 45 2.76 4.05 16.59
N GLY A 46 3.01 5.36 16.72
CA GLY A 46 4.28 5.86 17.27
C GLY A 46 4.57 5.34 18.68
N TYR A 47 3.59 5.34 19.58
CA TYR A 47 3.73 4.76 20.92
C TYR A 47 3.89 3.23 20.89
N VAL A 48 3.11 2.54 20.06
CA VAL A 48 3.22 1.08 19.90
C VAL A 48 4.60 0.68 19.39
N LEU A 49 5.12 1.37 18.38
CA LEU A 49 6.46 1.11 17.83
C LEU A 49 7.55 1.37 18.87
N LYS A 50 7.45 2.45 19.64
CA LYS A 50 8.39 2.72 20.74
C LYS A 50 8.45 1.53 21.70
N PHE A 51 7.29 1.04 22.14
CA PHE A 51 7.19 -0.11 23.04
C PHE A 51 7.78 -1.39 22.43
N ILE A 52 7.46 -1.69 21.16
CA ILE A 52 7.97 -2.87 20.46
C ILE A 52 9.49 -2.79 20.26
N PHE A 53 10.03 -1.62 19.96
CA PHE A 53 11.47 -1.41 19.77
C PHE A 53 12.26 -1.58 21.08
N GLU A 54 11.68 -1.21 22.22
CA GLU A 54 12.29 -1.42 23.54
C GLU A 54 12.33 -2.90 23.92
N LEU A 55 11.32 -3.68 23.54
CA LEU A 55 11.23 -5.13 23.85
C LEU A 55 12.10 -6.01 22.94
N ALA A 56 12.48 -5.53 21.75
CA ALA A 56 13.39 -6.15 20.78
C ALA A 56 13.11 -7.64 20.43
N GLY A 57 11.93 -8.18 20.72
CA GLY A 57 11.58 -9.58 20.54
C GLY A 57 10.82 -9.88 19.24
N TRP A 58 11.21 -10.95 18.53
CA TRP A 58 10.49 -11.44 17.33
C TRP A 58 9.02 -11.78 17.60
N GLN A 59 8.69 -12.18 18.82
CA GLN A 59 7.34 -12.51 19.27
C GLN A 59 6.36 -11.32 19.22
N TYR A 60 6.85 -10.08 19.15
CA TYR A 60 6.04 -8.87 18.99
C TYR A 60 5.97 -8.42 17.53
N VAL A 61 7.00 -8.72 16.74
CA VAL A 61 7.05 -8.39 15.31
C VAL A 61 6.02 -9.20 14.53
N THR A 62 5.98 -10.52 14.73
CA THR A 62 5.09 -11.42 13.97
C THR A 62 3.60 -11.08 14.12
N PRO A 63 3.05 -10.88 15.34
CA PRO A 63 1.66 -10.45 15.51
C PRO A 63 1.38 -9.09 14.87
N MET A 64 2.32 -8.14 14.94
CA MET A 64 2.18 -6.84 14.31
C MET A 64 2.05 -6.97 12.79
N LEU A 65 2.91 -7.77 12.14
CA LEU A 65 2.84 -8.04 10.70
C LEU A 65 1.52 -8.74 10.33
N ALA A 66 1.07 -9.70 11.13
CA ALA A 66 -0.22 -10.36 10.90
C ALA A 66 -1.39 -9.38 10.92
N VAL A 67 -1.43 -8.49 11.90
CA VAL A 67 -2.45 -7.43 11.98
C VAL A 67 -2.37 -6.50 10.76
N MET A 68 -1.16 -6.09 10.35
CA MET A 68 -0.97 -5.22 9.18
C MET A 68 -1.48 -5.89 7.91
N VAL A 69 -1.18 -7.17 7.68
CA VAL A 69 -1.67 -7.94 6.53
C VAL A 69 -3.20 -8.08 6.53
N LEU A 70 -3.81 -8.39 7.69
CA LEU A 70 -5.27 -8.50 7.80
C LEU A 70 -5.98 -7.18 7.51
N VAL A 71 -5.49 -6.08 8.07
CA VAL A 71 -6.05 -4.74 7.84
C VAL A 71 -5.88 -4.33 6.37
N ALA A 72 -4.71 -4.59 5.79
CA ALA A 72 -4.45 -4.32 4.38
C ALA A 72 -5.35 -5.15 3.46
N GLY A 73 -5.51 -6.46 3.76
CA GLY A 73 -6.41 -7.35 3.03
C GLY A 73 -7.86 -6.88 3.06
N GLN A 74 -8.34 -6.44 4.23
CA GLN A 74 -9.68 -5.89 4.37
C GLN A 74 -9.85 -4.59 3.57
N ASN A 75 -8.85 -3.73 3.57
CA ASN A 75 -8.90 -2.46 2.84
C ASN A 75 -8.87 -2.68 1.31
N ALA A 76 -8.03 -3.60 0.82
CA ALA A 76 -8.00 -3.98 -0.58
C ALA A 76 -9.32 -4.64 -1.04
N ALA A 77 -9.89 -5.51 -0.21
CA ALA A 77 -11.14 -6.21 -0.50
C ALA A 77 -12.35 -5.27 -0.66
N ARG A 78 -12.40 -4.17 0.08
CA ARG A 78 -13.46 -3.15 -0.06
C ARG A 78 -13.52 -2.55 -1.47
N ARG A 79 -12.39 -2.47 -2.17
CA ARG A 79 -12.35 -2.00 -3.57
C ARG A 79 -12.86 -3.04 -4.56
N GLY A 80 -12.85 -4.32 -4.17
CA GLY A 80 -13.41 -5.45 -4.93
C GLY A 80 -14.82 -5.82 -4.47
N GLU A 81 -15.61 -4.88 -3.96
CA GLU A 81 -16.95 -5.12 -3.44
C GLU A 81 -17.85 -5.82 -4.48
N GLY A 82 -18.48 -6.92 -4.08
CA GLY A 82 -19.26 -7.80 -4.95
C GLY A 82 -18.49 -8.96 -5.58
N LEU A 83 -17.16 -9.05 -5.42
CA LEU A 83 -16.40 -10.24 -5.82
C LEU A 83 -16.36 -11.27 -4.66
N PRO A 84 -16.83 -12.51 -4.88
CA PRO A 84 -16.82 -13.53 -3.83
C PRO A 84 -15.38 -13.86 -3.42
N GLY A 85 -15.12 -13.88 -2.11
CA GLY A 85 -13.80 -14.22 -1.58
C GLY A 85 -12.73 -13.13 -1.72
N ALA A 86 -13.08 -11.90 -2.12
CA ALA A 86 -12.12 -10.79 -2.31
C ALA A 86 -11.21 -10.58 -1.09
N PHE A 87 -11.74 -10.69 0.14
CA PHE A 87 -10.95 -10.57 1.36
C PHE A 87 -9.88 -11.67 1.47
N ARG A 88 -10.25 -12.92 1.25
CA ARG A 88 -9.31 -14.05 1.34
C ARG A 88 -8.23 -13.94 0.27
N LEU A 89 -8.62 -13.61 -0.96
CA LEU A 89 -7.69 -13.44 -2.07
C LEU A 89 -6.71 -12.28 -1.83
N ALA A 90 -7.21 -11.12 -1.44
CA ALA A 90 -6.35 -9.97 -1.14
C ALA A 90 -5.40 -10.24 0.03
N THR A 91 -5.91 -10.79 1.13
CA THR A 91 -5.10 -11.11 2.31
C THR A 91 -4.02 -12.13 1.97
N LEU A 92 -4.36 -13.20 1.23
CA LEU A 92 -3.39 -14.21 0.83
C LEU A 92 -2.33 -13.63 -0.11
N ALA A 93 -2.73 -12.82 -1.10
CA ALA A 93 -1.79 -12.19 -2.03
C ALA A 93 -0.81 -11.26 -1.30
N ILE A 94 -1.31 -10.45 -0.38
CA ILE A 94 -0.48 -9.54 0.43
C ILE A 94 0.44 -10.33 1.36
N ALA A 95 -0.08 -11.39 2.02
CA ALA A 95 0.72 -12.25 2.90
C ALA A 95 1.86 -12.95 2.15
N VAL A 96 1.58 -13.48 0.94
CA VAL A 96 2.61 -14.12 0.10
C VAL A 96 3.64 -13.10 -0.37
N ALA A 97 3.21 -11.91 -0.83
CA ALA A 97 4.13 -10.86 -1.24
C ALA A 97 5.06 -10.45 -0.08
N GLU A 98 4.50 -10.25 1.12
CA GLU A 98 5.29 -9.94 2.33
C GLU A 98 6.24 -11.07 2.69
N ALA A 99 5.76 -12.31 2.77
CA ALA A 99 6.58 -13.46 3.15
C ALA A 99 7.76 -13.69 2.19
N VAL A 100 7.52 -13.56 0.88
CA VAL A 100 8.58 -13.69 -0.14
C VAL A 100 9.59 -12.55 -0.02
N THR A 101 9.11 -11.31 0.05
CA THR A 101 9.99 -10.14 0.09
C THR A 101 10.80 -10.11 1.39
N LEU A 102 10.15 -10.23 2.54
CA LEU A 102 10.83 -10.23 3.82
C LEU A 102 11.76 -11.44 3.97
N GLY A 103 11.32 -12.63 3.51
CA GLY A 103 12.11 -13.84 3.50
C GLY A 103 13.39 -13.70 2.67
N MET A 104 13.33 -13.04 1.50
CA MET A 104 14.51 -12.74 0.68
C MET A 104 15.42 -11.71 1.37
N LEU A 105 14.88 -10.62 1.89
CA LEU A 105 15.68 -9.57 2.52
C LEU A 105 16.46 -10.07 3.75
N VAL A 106 15.79 -10.84 4.59
CA VAL A 106 16.41 -11.43 5.79
C VAL A 106 17.27 -12.63 5.44
N GLY A 107 16.80 -13.53 4.57
CA GLY A 107 17.51 -14.76 4.19
C GLY A 107 18.80 -14.49 3.41
N LEU A 108 18.87 -13.42 2.63
CA LEU A 108 20.10 -12.98 1.94
C LEU A 108 20.98 -12.07 2.84
N GLY A 109 20.58 -11.82 4.08
CA GLY A 109 21.34 -10.97 5.01
C GLY A 109 21.39 -9.49 4.61
N ILE A 110 20.44 -9.03 3.76
CA ILE A 110 20.37 -7.63 3.31
C ILE A 110 19.96 -6.71 4.46
N ILE A 111 19.02 -7.18 5.29
CA ILE A 111 18.60 -6.48 6.51
C ILE A 111 18.66 -7.40 7.71
N PRO A 112 18.97 -6.89 8.90
CA PRO A 112 18.88 -7.69 10.13
C PRO A 112 17.40 -7.89 10.50
N PHE A 113 17.08 -9.06 11.10
CA PHE A 113 15.74 -9.35 11.61
C PHE A 113 15.50 -8.65 12.96
N THR A 114 15.43 -7.33 12.93
CA THR A 114 15.15 -6.49 14.10
C THR A 114 13.89 -5.65 13.86
N PRO A 115 13.11 -5.34 14.91
CA PRO A 115 11.86 -4.59 14.78
C PRO A 115 12.01 -3.27 14.02
N GLN A 116 13.15 -2.57 14.23
CA GLN A 116 13.45 -1.27 13.62
C GLN A 116 13.57 -1.30 12.11
N TYR A 117 14.01 -2.43 11.53
CA TYR A 117 14.09 -2.63 10.09
C TYR A 117 12.87 -3.34 9.53
N VAL A 118 12.46 -4.44 10.18
CA VAL A 118 11.40 -5.30 9.67
C VAL A 118 10.07 -4.57 9.60
N ILE A 119 9.62 -3.91 10.68
CA ILE A 119 8.28 -3.33 10.70
C ILE A 119 8.10 -2.18 9.68
N PRO A 120 9.02 -1.20 9.56
CA PRO A 120 8.87 -0.16 8.55
C PRO A 120 8.96 -0.68 7.12
N ILE A 121 9.86 -1.61 6.84
CA ILE A 121 10.02 -2.20 5.49
C ILE A 121 8.79 -3.02 5.12
N SER A 122 8.31 -3.87 6.02
CA SER A 122 7.04 -4.60 5.84
C SER A 122 5.86 -3.67 5.63
N GLY A 123 5.82 -2.54 6.32
CA GLY A 123 4.78 -1.52 6.11
C GLY A 123 4.76 -0.98 4.68
N MET A 124 5.93 -0.79 4.06
CA MET A 124 6.03 -0.37 2.67
C MET A 124 5.58 -1.47 1.70
N VAL A 125 6.01 -2.71 1.90
CA VAL A 125 5.62 -3.85 1.05
C VAL A 125 4.13 -4.12 1.15
N ILE A 126 3.61 -4.27 2.37
CA ILE A 126 2.18 -4.52 2.63
C ILE A 126 1.32 -3.36 2.09
N GLY A 127 1.74 -2.11 2.27
CA GLY A 127 1.03 -0.93 1.79
C GLY A 127 0.93 -0.88 0.27
N ASN A 128 2.03 -1.14 -0.44
CA ASN A 128 2.02 -1.19 -1.91
C ASN A 128 1.24 -2.39 -2.44
N ALA A 129 1.41 -3.58 -1.84
CA ALA A 129 0.65 -4.77 -2.19
C ALA A 129 -0.87 -4.56 -1.97
N MET A 130 -1.27 -3.85 -0.90
CA MET A 130 -2.66 -3.46 -0.64
C MET A 130 -3.20 -2.57 -1.76
N VAL A 131 -2.46 -1.55 -2.18
CA VAL A 131 -2.88 -0.64 -3.25
C VAL A 131 -3.00 -1.39 -4.57
N ALA A 132 -2.00 -2.17 -4.96
CA ALA A 132 -1.98 -2.96 -6.18
C ALA A 132 -3.13 -3.98 -6.22
N SER A 133 -3.33 -4.73 -5.12
CA SER A 133 -4.44 -5.68 -4.99
C SER A 133 -5.80 -5.01 -5.08
N GLY A 134 -5.98 -3.88 -4.39
CA GLY A 134 -7.23 -3.13 -4.42
C GLY A 134 -7.56 -2.56 -5.80
N LEU A 135 -6.57 -2.04 -6.53
CA LEU A 135 -6.74 -1.56 -7.90
C LEU A 135 -7.05 -2.72 -8.86
N THR A 136 -6.34 -3.84 -8.72
CA THR A 136 -6.58 -5.05 -9.52
C THR A 136 -7.99 -5.58 -9.32
N LEU A 137 -8.47 -5.69 -8.08
CA LEU A 137 -9.82 -6.16 -7.78
C LEU A 137 -10.89 -5.21 -8.33
N ASN A 138 -10.72 -3.91 -8.17
CA ASN A 138 -11.63 -2.91 -8.72
C ASN A 138 -11.69 -3.01 -10.26
N ARG A 139 -10.53 -3.07 -10.90
CA ARG A 139 -10.44 -3.17 -12.36
C ARG A 139 -11.01 -4.50 -12.88
N LEU A 140 -10.75 -5.60 -12.19
CA LEU A 140 -11.30 -6.91 -12.55
C LEU A 140 -12.83 -6.88 -12.59
N ARG A 141 -13.44 -6.29 -11.57
CA ARG A 141 -14.91 -6.11 -11.54
C ARG A 141 -15.40 -5.32 -12.75
N ALA A 142 -14.76 -4.21 -13.07
CA ALA A 142 -15.13 -3.38 -14.21
C ALA A 142 -14.94 -4.09 -15.55
N GLU A 143 -13.81 -4.79 -15.73
CA GLU A 143 -13.51 -5.52 -16.96
C GLU A 143 -14.46 -6.70 -17.18
N VAL A 144 -14.78 -7.47 -16.14
CA VAL A 144 -15.75 -8.58 -16.24
C VAL A 144 -17.13 -8.05 -16.60
N ALA A 145 -17.54 -6.92 -16.06
CA ALA A 145 -18.82 -6.30 -16.42
C ALA A 145 -18.83 -5.81 -17.88
N ALA A 146 -17.76 -5.17 -18.33
CA ALA A 146 -17.64 -4.65 -19.69
C ALA A 146 -17.54 -5.75 -20.75
N GLN A 147 -16.83 -6.84 -20.44
CA GLN A 147 -16.60 -7.95 -21.36
C GLN A 147 -17.63 -9.10 -21.20
N ARG A 148 -18.69 -8.90 -20.43
CA ARG A 148 -19.69 -9.93 -20.13
C ARG A 148 -20.22 -10.68 -21.35
N PRO A 149 -20.58 -10.03 -22.49
CA PRO A 149 -21.06 -10.74 -23.68
C PRO A 149 -20.01 -11.70 -24.24
N GLY A 150 -18.74 -11.28 -24.33
CA GLY A 150 -17.64 -12.12 -24.82
C GLY A 150 -17.36 -13.29 -23.88
N ILE A 151 -17.39 -13.07 -22.56
CA ILE A 151 -17.23 -14.12 -21.56
C ILE A 151 -18.31 -15.18 -21.69
N LEU A 152 -19.59 -14.76 -21.84
CA LEU A 152 -20.70 -15.68 -22.02
C LEU A 152 -20.59 -16.46 -23.33
N ALA A 153 -20.17 -15.82 -24.42
CA ALA A 153 -19.96 -16.50 -25.71
C ALA A 153 -18.84 -17.57 -25.62
N ALA A 154 -17.72 -17.23 -24.95
CA ALA A 154 -16.63 -18.20 -24.73
C ALA A 154 -17.08 -19.41 -23.90
N LEU A 155 -17.90 -19.18 -22.86
CA LEU A 155 -18.47 -20.26 -22.06
C LEU A 155 -19.44 -21.11 -22.86
N ALA A 156 -20.27 -20.50 -23.70
CA ALA A 156 -21.21 -21.23 -24.59
C ALA A 156 -20.50 -22.11 -25.62
N LEU A 157 -19.29 -21.73 -26.04
CA LEU A 157 -18.43 -22.52 -26.92
C LEU A 157 -17.64 -23.63 -26.19
N GLY A 158 -17.91 -23.84 -24.89
CA GLY A 158 -17.25 -24.87 -24.08
C GLY A 158 -15.94 -24.46 -23.44
N GLY A 159 -15.62 -23.17 -23.45
CA GLY A 159 -14.46 -22.63 -22.73
C GLY A 159 -14.63 -22.71 -21.21
N THR A 160 -13.52 -22.91 -20.48
CA THR A 160 -13.53 -22.86 -19.00
C THR A 160 -13.70 -21.42 -18.53
N SER A 161 -14.19 -21.22 -17.29
CA SER A 161 -14.32 -19.89 -16.66
C SER A 161 -13.01 -19.13 -16.67
N ARG A 162 -11.87 -19.83 -16.49
CA ARG A 162 -10.54 -19.23 -16.52
C ARG A 162 -10.18 -18.69 -17.91
N GLN A 163 -10.43 -19.49 -18.96
CA GLN A 163 -10.18 -19.09 -20.35
C GLN A 163 -11.07 -17.91 -20.76
N ALA A 164 -12.35 -17.96 -20.40
CA ALA A 164 -13.30 -16.91 -20.72
C ALA A 164 -12.96 -15.56 -20.03
N ALA A 165 -12.47 -15.60 -18.79
CA ALA A 165 -12.14 -14.40 -18.00
C ALA A 165 -10.66 -13.95 -18.16
N GLU A 166 -9.81 -14.71 -18.86
CA GLU A 166 -8.38 -14.43 -18.98
C GLU A 166 -8.06 -13.03 -19.51
N PRO A 167 -8.71 -12.49 -20.55
CA PRO A 167 -8.47 -11.13 -21.04
C PRO A 167 -8.78 -10.07 -19.99
N ALA A 168 -9.90 -10.21 -19.28
CA ALA A 168 -10.30 -9.32 -18.20
C ALA A 168 -9.31 -9.36 -17.02
N LEU A 169 -8.83 -10.56 -16.67
CA LEU A 169 -7.84 -10.74 -15.60
C LEU A 169 -6.50 -10.08 -15.97
N LYS A 170 -6.00 -10.29 -17.19
CA LYS A 170 -4.75 -9.66 -17.66
C LYS A 170 -4.84 -8.14 -17.66
N ALA A 171 -5.96 -7.59 -18.14
CA ALA A 171 -6.20 -6.13 -18.11
C ALA A 171 -6.23 -5.58 -16.67
N ALA A 172 -6.86 -6.29 -15.75
CA ALA A 172 -6.95 -5.91 -14.35
C ALA A 172 -5.58 -5.93 -13.65
N VAL A 173 -4.79 -6.98 -13.81
CA VAL A 173 -3.44 -7.09 -13.24
C VAL A 173 -2.53 -5.99 -13.80
N LYS A 174 -2.56 -5.78 -15.14
CA LYS A 174 -1.80 -4.70 -15.76
C LYS A 174 -2.15 -3.33 -15.17
N ALA A 175 -3.43 -3.04 -14.99
CA ALA A 175 -3.89 -1.78 -14.39
C ALA A 175 -3.45 -1.62 -12.93
N GLY A 176 -3.45 -2.70 -12.14
CA GLY A 176 -2.96 -2.70 -10.75
C GLY A 176 -1.46 -2.43 -10.64
N MET A 177 -0.68 -2.79 -11.66
CA MET A 177 0.78 -2.60 -11.68
C MET A 177 1.22 -1.22 -12.19
N ILE A 178 0.35 -0.48 -12.90
CA ILE A 178 0.69 0.82 -13.49
C ILE A 178 1.31 1.79 -12.47
N PRO A 179 0.74 2.02 -11.27
CA PRO A 179 1.29 2.99 -10.33
C PRO A 179 2.72 2.65 -9.89
N THR A 180 3.01 1.37 -9.65
CA THR A 180 4.34 0.90 -9.26
C THR A 180 5.34 1.13 -10.40
N VAL A 181 4.98 0.72 -11.63
CA VAL A 181 5.85 0.90 -12.81
C VAL A 181 6.12 2.38 -13.12
N ASP A 182 5.11 3.24 -12.99
CA ASP A 182 5.26 4.67 -13.22
C ASP A 182 6.11 5.34 -12.12
N SER A 183 5.95 4.90 -10.87
CA SER A 183 6.82 5.33 -9.78
C SER A 183 8.29 4.97 -10.06
N MET A 184 8.55 3.76 -10.56
CA MET A 184 9.92 3.33 -10.93
C MET A 184 10.55 4.19 -12.03
N LYS A 185 9.75 4.68 -12.99
CA LYS A 185 10.24 5.52 -14.09
C LYS A 185 10.54 6.96 -13.67
N THR A 186 9.85 7.46 -12.65
CA THR A 186 9.90 8.88 -12.25
C THR A 186 10.70 9.14 -10.98
N VAL A 187 11.03 8.08 -10.23
CA VAL A 187 11.82 8.18 -8.99
C VAL A 187 13.20 8.76 -9.25
N GLY A 188 13.61 9.69 -8.40
CA GLY A 188 14.90 10.37 -8.49
C GLY A 188 14.94 11.57 -9.43
N LEU A 189 14.04 11.67 -10.41
CA LEU A 189 13.96 12.80 -11.34
C LEU A 189 12.84 13.77 -10.97
N VAL A 190 11.65 13.24 -10.70
CA VAL A 190 10.46 14.02 -10.38
C VAL A 190 10.09 13.90 -8.91
N GLN A 191 10.21 12.69 -8.38
CA GLN A 191 9.79 12.36 -7.01
C GLN A 191 10.98 11.85 -6.21
N LEU A 192 11.24 12.47 -5.06
CA LEU A 192 12.12 11.92 -4.03
C LEU A 192 11.26 11.16 -3.01
N PRO A 193 11.43 9.84 -2.89
CA PRO A 193 10.62 9.04 -1.99
C PRO A 193 10.84 9.39 -0.51
N GLY A 194 9.80 9.20 0.29
CA GLY A 194 9.79 9.62 1.69
C GLY A 194 10.90 9.02 2.55
N MET A 195 11.31 7.77 2.30
CA MET A 195 12.40 7.13 3.04
C MET A 195 13.74 7.85 2.79
N MET A 196 14.09 8.07 1.52
CA MET A 196 15.29 8.81 1.15
C MET A 196 15.27 10.23 1.71
N THR A 197 14.16 10.95 1.52
CA THR A 197 13.99 12.31 2.03
C THR A 197 14.09 12.37 3.55
N GLY A 198 13.46 11.42 4.25
CA GLY A 198 13.52 11.33 5.72
C GLY A 198 14.94 11.11 6.24
N GLN A 199 15.72 10.23 5.60
CA GLN A 199 17.12 9.98 5.97
C GLN A 199 18.01 11.21 5.73
N ILE A 200 17.84 11.91 4.60
CA ILE A 200 18.59 13.14 4.31
C ILE A 200 18.26 14.24 5.35
N ILE A 201 16.99 14.43 5.68
CA ILE A 201 16.57 15.39 6.70
C ILE A 201 17.11 14.99 8.08
N ALA A 202 17.26 13.71 8.36
CA ALA A 202 17.86 13.19 9.60
C ALA A 202 19.39 13.31 9.64
N GLY A 203 20.04 13.79 8.56
CA GLY A 203 21.48 14.03 8.49
C GLY A 203 22.29 12.93 7.81
N ALA A 204 21.64 11.93 7.22
CA ALA A 204 22.34 10.92 6.43
C ALA A 204 22.86 11.52 5.11
N SER A 205 23.99 10.96 4.62
CA SER A 205 24.51 11.33 3.29
C SER A 205 23.50 10.98 2.20
N PRO A 206 23.28 11.84 1.19
CA PRO A 206 22.39 11.54 0.07
C PRO A 206 22.72 10.24 -0.65
N VAL A 207 24.01 9.91 -0.78
CA VAL A 207 24.47 8.67 -1.44
C VAL A 207 24.05 7.43 -0.65
N GLU A 208 24.14 7.46 0.68
CA GLU A 208 23.67 6.36 1.53
C GLU A 208 22.15 6.25 1.48
N ALA A 209 21.43 7.36 1.54
CA ALA A 209 19.99 7.39 1.45
C ALA A 209 19.47 6.80 0.12
N VAL A 210 20.18 7.04 -1.00
CA VAL A 210 19.86 6.45 -2.32
C VAL A 210 20.00 4.93 -2.30
N LYS A 211 21.02 4.35 -1.65
CA LYS A 211 21.19 2.88 -1.58
C LYS A 211 19.96 2.21 -0.94
N TYR A 212 19.50 2.75 0.19
CA TYR A 212 18.29 2.25 0.85
C TYR A 212 17.05 2.42 -0.02
N GLN A 213 16.96 3.54 -0.76
CA GLN A 213 15.82 3.77 -1.65
C GLN A 213 15.81 2.83 -2.85
N ILE A 214 16.97 2.48 -3.42
CA ILE A 214 17.08 1.47 -4.48
C ILE A 214 16.63 0.10 -3.96
N LEU A 215 17.04 -0.28 -2.75
CA LEU A 215 16.56 -1.50 -2.11
C LEU A 215 15.04 -1.52 -2.01
N VAL A 216 14.44 -0.44 -1.49
CA VAL A 216 12.99 -0.32 -1.37
C VAL A 216 12.31 -0.41 -2.75
N LEU A 217 12.86 0.24 -3.77
CA LEU A 217 12.29 0.21 -5.11
C LEU A 217 12.28 -1.20 -5.73
N PHE A 218 13.32 -1.99 -5.47
CA PHE A 218 13.42 -3.34 -6.04
C PHE A 218 12.58 -4.38 -5.29
N MET A 219 12.19 -4.11 -4.05
CA MET A 219 11.32 -5.00 -3.29
C MET A 219 9.81 -4.74 -3.52
N LEU A 220 9.44 -3.64 -4.18
CA LEU A 220 8.05 -3.25 -4.50
C LEU A 220 7.61 -3.78 -5.85
#